data_6e753355ec3de376eb5a96046cf72d5a
#
_entry.id   6e753355ec3de376eb5a96046cf72d5a
#
_cell.length_a   1.000
_cell.length_b   1.000
_cell.length_c   1.000
_cell.angle_alpha   90.00
_cell.angle_beta   90.00
_cell.angle_gamma   90.00
#
_symmetry.space_group_name_H-M   'P 1'
#
loop_
_entity.id
_entity.type
_entity.pdbx_description
1 polymer ?
#
loop_
_entity_poly.entity_id
_entity_poly.type
_entity_poly.pdbx_seq_one_letter_code
_entity_poly.pdbx_strand_id
1 'polypeptide(L)'
;VASKIKEQYNKPTIIISINNEGIGKASCRSINSFDIVDALANCSGNLIGFGGHPMAAGFSIKSSKIESFIKEFSDYAKLNIPVENLVPKIIIDSKMNLSDISMRFLKFLDALEPFGPKNNRPIFSSTNVEIIGNPKVIGKNRDTIKFLAKQDGSIIEAIGFGMIELFEDLLKNKPIDIAYSIGEN
;
A
#
# COMPACT_ATOMS: atom_id res chain seq x y z
N VAL A 1 -4.77 -5.37 -11.86
CA VAL A 1 -5.59 -4.14 -11.72
C VAL A 1 -6.15 -4.04 -10.31
N ALA A 2 -6.93 -5.03 -9.80
CA ALA A 2 -7.57 -4.97 -8.49
C ALA A 2 -6.58 -4.66 -7.33
N SER A 3 -5.39 -5.29 -7.32
CA SER A 3 -4.38 -5.05 -6.28
C SER A 3 -3.90 -3.60 -6.26
N LYS A 4 -3.61 -3.01 -7.44
CA LYS A 4 -3.18 -1.61 -7.53
C LYS A 4 -4.23 -0.63 -7.00
N ILE A 5 -5.50 -0.87 -7.35
CA ILE A 5 -6.62 -0.03 -6.86
C ILE A 5 -6.80 -0.20 -5.35
N LYS A 6 -6.74 -1.44 -4.85
CA LYS A 6 -6.78 -1.72 -3.41
C LYS A 6 -5.66 -0.98 -2.66
N GLU A 7 -4.44 -0.98 -3.18
CA GLU A 7 -3.30 -0.26 -2.59
C GLU A 7 -3.51 1.25 -2.62
N GLN A 8 -3.96 1.79 -3.75
CA GLN A 8 -4.18 3.24 -3.90
C GLN A 8 -5.24 3.79 -2.94
N TYR A 9 -6.34 3.06 -2.72
CA TYR A 9 -7.47 3.54 -1.93
C TYR A 9 -7.57 2.92 -0.54
N ASN A 10 -6.73 1.94 -0.22
CA ASN A 10 -6.80 1.13 1.01
C ASN A 10 -8.21 0.62 1.32
N LYS A 11 -8.90 0.11 0.29
CA LYS A 11 -10.28 -0.41 0.38
C LYS A 11 -10.40 -1.77 -0.29
N PRO A 12 -11.28 -2.65 0.21
CA PRO A 12 -11.65 -3.85 -0.54
C PRO A 12 -12.08 -3.46 -1.95
N THR A 13 -11.51 -4.15 -2.94
CA THR A 13 -11.66 -3.78 -4.36
C THR A 13 -12.11 -4.99 -5.17
N ILE A 14 -13.13 -4.79 -5.96
CA ILE A 14 -13.69 -5.79 -6.89
C ILE A 14 -13.67 -5.22 -8.30
N ILE A 15 -13.08 -5.96 -9.22
CA ILE A 15 -13.09 -5.66 -10.66
C ILE A 15 -13.89 -6.75 -11.35
N ILE A 16 -14.92 -6.34 -12.09
CA ILE A 16 -15.79 -7.24 -12.82
C ILE A 16 -15.59 -7.01 -14.33
N SER A 17 -15.30 -8.07 -15.07
CA SER A 17 -15.28 -8.07 -16.53
C SER A 17 -16.51 -8.83 -17.03
N ILE A 18 -17.32 -8.19 -17.87
CA ILE A 18 -18.58 -8.75 -18.39
C ILE A 18 -18.36 -9.21 -19.83
N ASN A 19 -18.74 -10.45 -20.15
CA ASN A 19 -18.69 -11.00 -21.50
C ASN A 19 -19.96 -10.66 -22.30
N ASN A 20 -19.96 -11.04 -23.60
CA ASN A 20 -21.10 -10.76 -24.49
C ASN A 20 -22.39 -11.50 -24.11
N GLU A 21 -22.32 -12.51 -23.24
CA GLU A 21 -23.46 -13.28 -22.74
C GLU A 21 -24.06 -12.67 -21.47
N GLY A 22 -23.54 -11.52 -21.03
CA GLY A 22 -23.98 -10.86 -19.81
C GLY A 22 -23.53 -11.54 -18.52
N ILE A 23 -22.47 -12.37 -18.59
CA ILE A 23 -21.85 -12.99 -17.41
C ILE A 23 -20.60 -12.21 -17.04
N GLY A 24 -20.56 -11.72 -15.80
CA GLY A 24 -19.41 -11.06 -15.20
C GLY A 24 -18.52 -12.07 -14.48
N LYS A 25 -17.20 -11.96 -14.68
CA LYS A 25 -16.17 -12.61 -13.87
C LYS A 25 -15.44 -11.56 -13.05
N ALA A 26 -15.31 -11.79 -11.75
CA ALA A 26 -14.75 -10.83 -10.82
C ALA A 26 -13.42 -11.29 -10.23
N SER A 27 -12.52 -10.33 -10.01
CA SER A 27 -11.31 -10.47 -9.21
C SER A 27 -11.39 -9.53 -8.01
N CYS A 28 -11.29 -10.08 -6.82
CA CYS A 28 -11.44 -9.38 -5.56
C CYS A 28 -10.11 -9.31 -4.82
N ARG A 29 -9.86 -8.18 -4.17
CA ARG A 29 -8.72 -7.98 -3.25
C ARG A 29 -9.22 -7.28 -2.00
N SER A 30 -8.74 -7.71 -0.83
CA SER A 30 -9.16 -7.17 0.45
C SER A 30 -8.05 -6.46 1.21
N ILE A 31 -8.43 -5.82 2.29
CA ILE A 31 -7.56 -5.25 3.34
C ILE A 31 -7.53 -6.20 4.54
N ASN A 32 -6.50 -6.08 5.38
CA ASN A 32 -6.27 -7.01 6.50
C ASN A 32 -7.43 -7.13 7.50
N SER A 33 -8.28 -6.11 7.59
CA SER A 33 -9.40 -6.04 8.53
C SER A 33 -10.74 -6.51 7.95
N PHE A 34 -10.76 -7.09 6.73
CA PHE A 34 -12.01 -7.47 6.06
C PHE A 34 -11.87 -8.77 5.30
N ASP A 35 -12.60 -9.78 5.72
CA ASP A 35 -12.67 -11.06 5.02
C ASP A 35 -13.60 -10.93 3.80
N ILE A 36 -13.00 -10.98 2.60
CA ILE A 36 -13.78 -10.79 1.37
C ILE A 36 -14.60 -12.03 1.02
N VAL A 37 -14.19 -13.21 1.45
CA VAL A 37 -14.95 -14.45 1.20
C VAL A 37 -16.22 -14.46 2.03
N ASP A 38 -16.13 -14.03 3.30
CA ASP A 38 -17.29 -13.90 4.18
C ASP A 38 -18.27 -12.87 3.64
N ALA A 39 -17.76 -11.72 3.17
CA ALA A 39 -18.59 -10.71 2.50
C ALA A 39 -19.30 -11.24 1.24
N LEU A 40 -18.60 -12.05 0.42
CA LEU A 40 -19.22 -12.69 -0.76
C LEU A 40 -20.25 -13.74 -0.37
N ALA A 41 -20.03 -14.48 0.71
CA ALA A 41 -20.99 -15.44 1.24
C ALA A 41 -22.30 -14.75 1.66
N ASN A 42 -22.20 -13.59 2.31
CA ASN A 42 -23.38 -12.77 2.66
C ASN A 42 -24.13 -12.23 1.44
N CYS A 43 -23.46 -12.05 0.30
CA CYS A 43 -24.07 -11.60 -0.96
C CYS A 43 -24.37 -12.75 -1.94
N SER A 44 -24.31 -14.01 -1.49
CA SER A 44 -24.37 -15.20 -2.36
C SER A 44 -25.64 -15.31 -3.21
N GLY A 45 -26.76 -14.72 -2.78
CA GLY A 45 -28.01 -14.66 -3.53
C GLY A 45 -27.93 -13.91 -4.87
N ASN A 46 -26.88 -13.10 -5.07
CA ASN A 46 -26.62 -12.39 -6.31
C ASN A 46 -25.59 -13.10 -7.20
N LEU A 47 -24.86 -14.08 -6.68
CA LEU A 47 -23.73 -14.70 -7.34
C LEU A 47 -24.09 -16.03 -8.01
N ILE A 48 -23.42 -16.36 -9.10
CA ILE A 48 -23.50 -17.71 -9.72
C ILE A 48 -22.61 -18.68 -8.94
N GLY A 49 -21.46 -18.19 -8.48
CA GLY A 49 -20.52 -18.94 -7.67
C GLY A 49 -19.35 -18.04 -7.28
N PHE A 50 -18.71 -18.34 -6.16
CA PHE A 50 -17.56 -17.59 -5.66
C PHE A 50 -16.61 -18.53 -4.90
N GLY A 51 -15.37 -18.04 -4.68
CA GLY A 51 -14.37 -18.76 -3.89
C GLY A 51 -13.07 -17.99 -3.79
N GLY A 52 -12.22 -18.41 -2.85
CA GLY A 52 -10.93 -17.78 -2.61
C GLY A 52 -10.48 -17.86 -1.17
N HIS A 53 -9.74 -16.87 -0.74
CA HIS A 53 -9.21 -16.69 0.63
C HIS A 53 -9.59 -15.30 1.15
N PRO A 54 -9.51 -15.04 2.47
CA PRO A 54 -9.90 -13.76 3.07
C PRO A 54 -9.34 -12.52 2.37
N MET A 55 -8.13 -12.58 1.82
CA MET A 55 -7.46 -11.45 1.17
C MET A 55 -7.65 -11.38 -0.34
N ALA A 56 -8.09 -12.47 -0.99
CA ALA A 56 -8.23 -12.53 -2.44
C ALA A 56 -9.26 -13.60 -2.85
N ALA A 57 -10.26 -13.19 -3.60
CA ALA A 57 -11.33 -14.08 -4.06
C ALA A 57 -11.70 -13.78 -5.51
N GLY A 58 -12.58 -14.59 -6.05
CA GLY A 58 -13.22 -14.39 -7.34
C GLY A 58 -14.65 -14.86 -7.31
N PHE A 59 -15.48 -14.33 -8.19
CA PHE A 59 -16.85 -14.78 -8.36
C PHE A 59 -17.34 -14.62 -9.79
N SER A 60 -18.47 -15.26 -10.08
CA SER A 60 -19.23 -15.05 -11.31
C SER A 60 -20.62 -14.51 -10.99
N ILE A 61 -21.12 -13.58 -11.80
CA ILE A 61 -22.37 -12.87 -11.59
C ILE A 61 -23.08 -12.60 -12.93
N LYS A 62 -24.42 -12.61 -12.93
CA LYS A 62 -25.18 -12.10 -14.08
C LYS A 62 -25.15 -10.57 -14.06
N SER A 63 -24.99 -9.94 -15.23
CA SER A 63 -24.95 -8.48 -15.34
C SER A 63 -26.18 -7.79 -14.71
N SER A 64 -27.35 -8.42 -14.83
CA SER A 64 -28.61 -7.94 -14.21
C SER A 64 -28.62 -7.95 -12.66
N LYS A 65 -27.66 -8.61 -12.03
CA LYS A 65 -27.52 -8.70 -10.57
C LYS A 65 -26.44 -7.79 -9.99
N ILE A 66 -25.68 -7.09 -10.84
CA ILE A 66 -24.55 -6.27 -10.39
C ILE A 66 -25.01 -5.13 -9.47
N GLU A 67 -26.08 -4.42 -9.79
CA GLU A 67 -26.55 -3.31 -8.96
C GLU A 67 -26.99 -3.76 -7.57
N SER A 68 -27.76 -4.86 -7.48
CA SER A 68 -28.16 -5.40 -6.18
C SER A 68 -26.98 -5.92 -5.37
N PHE A 69 -25.99 -6.54 -6.04
CA PHE A 69 -24.73 -6.97 -5.41
C PHE A 69 -23.95 -5.78 -4.87
N ILE A 70 -23.78 -4.71 -5.65
CA ILE A 70 -23.04 -3.50 -5.21
C ILE A 70 -23.66 -2.93 -3.93
N LYS A 71 -25.00 -2.84 -3.89
CA LYS A 71 -25.71 -2.33 -2.71
C LYS A 71 -25.45 -3.21 -1.50
N GLU A 72 -25.72 -4.51 -1.61
CA GLU A 72 -25.61 -5.46 -0.51
C GLU A 72 -24.16 -5.57 0.01
N PHE A 73 -23.18 -5.67 -0.91
CA PHE A 73 -21.76 -5.69 -0.56
C PHE A 73 -21.30 -4.40 0.12
N SER A 74 -21.75 -3.25 -0.40
CA SER A 74 -21.39 -1.96 0.18
C SER A 74 -21.97 -1.77 1.57
N ASP A 75 -23.20 -2.20 1.80
CA ASP A 75 -23.85 -2.12 3.11
C ASP A 75 -23.17 -3.07 4.11
N TYR A 76 -22.83 -4.28 3.70
CA TYR A 76 -22.05 -5.21 4.51
C TYR A 76 -20.66 -4.63 4.84
N ALA A 77 -19.96 -4.08 3.87
CA ALA A 77 -18.63 -3.50 4.08
C ALA A 77 -18.66 -2.30 5.04
N LYS A 78 -19.67 -1.42 4.94
CA LYS A 78 -19.84 -0.29 5.88
C LYS A 78 -20.03 -0.73 7.32
N LEU A 79 -20.72 -1.84 7.54
CA LEU A 79 -20.98 -2.38 8.88
C LEU A 79 -19.75 -3.09 9.47
N ASN A 80 -18.91 -3.68 8.63
CA ASN A 80 -17.84 -4.58 9.06
C ASN A 80 -16.42 -4.00 8.91
N ILE A 81 -16.27 -2.80 8.33
CA ILE A 81 -14.97 -2.14 8.23
C ILE A 81 -14.97 -0.89 9.12
N PRO A 82 -14.26 -0.90 10.26
CA PRO A 82 -14.04 0.31 11.05
C PRO A 82 -13.33 1.40 10.22
N VAL A 83 -13.76 2.64 10.37
CA VAL A 83 -13.24 3.79 9.57
C VAL A 83 -11.72 3.94 9.74
N GLU A 84 -11.20 3.69 10.94
CA GLU A 84 -9.76 3.73 11.25
C GLU A 84 -8.93 2.69 10.47
N ASN A 85 -9.56 1.64 9.94
CA ASN A 85 -8.90 0.63 9.12
C ASN A 85 -8.85 0.99 7.63
N LEU A 86 -9.59 2.01 7.23
CA LEU A 86 -9.55 2.56 5.88
C LEU A 86 -8.38 3.54 5.69
N VAL A 87 -7.77 4.01 6.78
CA VAL A 87 -6.58 4.86 6.73
C VAL A 87 -5.35 3.96 6.55
N PRO A 88 -4.54 4.19 5.50
CA PRO A 88 -3.29 3.47 5.32
C PRO A 88 -2.38 3.67 6.54
N LYS A 89 -1.84 2.57 7.08
CA LYS A 89 -0.92 2.60 8.22
C LYS A 89 0.44 2.06 7.76
N ILE A 90 1.50 2.77 8.10
CA ILE A 90 2.87 2.28 7.96
C ILE A 90 3.27 1.68 9.31
N ILE A 91 3.60 0.40 9.32
CA ILE A 91 4.12 -0.26 10.51
C ILE A 91 5.61 0.01 10.57
N ILE A 92 6.04 0.69 11.62
CA ILE A 92 7.46 0.99 11.87
C ILE A 92 8.02 -0.12 12.74
N ASP A 93 9.06 -0.80 12.26
CA ASP A 93 9.72 -1.87 13.01
C ASP A 93 10.65 -1.30 14.09
N SER A 94 11.34 -0.19 13.79
CA SER A 94 12.19 0.48 14.78
C SER A 94 12.39 1.97 14.45
N LYS A 95 12.60 2.77 15.50
CA LYS A 95 13.17 4.12 15.37
C LYS A 95 14.69 3.99 15.24
N MET A 96 15.29 4.84 14.40
CA MET A 96 16.71 4.81 14.10
C MET A 96 17.22 6.22 13.81
N ASN A 97 18.45 6.54 14.21
CA ASN A 97 19.12 7.74 13.75
C ASN A 97 19.81 7.47 12.41
N LEU A 98 19.91 8.48 11.55
CA LEU A 98 20.59 8.33 10.26
C LEU A 98 22.07 7.95 10.43
N SER A 99 22.71 8.32 11.54
CA SER A 99 24.09 7.94 11.91
C SER A 99 24.28 6.42 12.09
N ASP A 100 23.22 5.69 12.41
CA ASP A 100 23.28 4.25 12.63
C ASP A 100 23.27 3.45 11.32
N ILE A 101 22.94 4.11 10.21
CA ILE A 101 22.95 3.52 8.87
C ILE A 101 24.40 3.37 8.42
N SER A 102 24.92 2.16 8.52
CA SER A 102 26.29 1.81 8.16
C SER A 102 26.32 0.62 7.19
N MET A 103 27.43 0.44 6.46
CA MET A 103 27.64 -0.74 5.62
C MET A 103 27.58 -2.05 6.41
N ARG A 104 27.96 -2.03 7.70
CA ARG A 104 27.81 -3.18 8.57
C ARG A 104 26.34 -3.49 8.84
N PHE A 105 25.53 -2.45 9.06
CA PHE A 105 24.10 -2.62 9.29
C PHE A 105 23.39 -3.12 8.03
N LEU A 106 23.76 -2.62 6.84
CA LEU A 106 23.24 -3.12 5.56
C LEU A 106 23.47 -4.64 5.40
N LYS A 107 24.69 -5.12 5.69
CA LYS A 107 25.00 -6.55 5.63
C LYS A 107 24.15 -7.40 6.58
N PHE A 108 23.74 -6.86 7.73
CA PHE A 108 22.80 -7.55 8.62
C PHE A 108 21.38 -7.59 8.02
N LEU A 109 20.95 -6.51 7.35
CA LEU A 109 19.67 -6.51 6.66
C LEU A 109 19.65 -7.50 5.50
N ASP A 110 20.71 -7.57 4.73
CA ASP A 110 20.86 -8.52 3.61
C ASP A 110 20.78 -9.98 4.10
N ALA A 111 21.28 -10.27 5.31
CA ALA A 111 21.18 -11.59 5.90
C ALA A 111 19.76 -12.01 6.29
N LEU A 112 18.80 -11.07 6.30
CA LEU A 112 17.38 -11.35 6.52
C LEU A 112 16.65 -11.74 5.22
N GLU A 113 17.28 -11.62 4.07
CA GLU A 113 16.69 -12.00 2.77
C GLU A 113 16.47 -13.54 2.66
N PRO A 114 15.51 -14.00 1.86
CA PRO A 114 14.66 -13.22 0.96
C PRO A 114 13.47 -12.57 1.66
N PHE A 115 13.19 -11.31 1.34
CA PHE A 115 12.01 -10.62 1.81
C PHE A 115 10.76 -11.05 1.02
N GLY A 116 9.61 -11.07 1.68
CA GLY A 116 8.35 -11.46 1.08
C GLY A 116 7.22 -11.58 2.11
N PRO A 117 6.12 -12.27 1.78
CA PRO A 117 5.02 -12.48 2.73
C PRO A 117 5.52 -13.11 4.03
N LYS A 118 5.16 -12.50 5.18
CA LYS A 118 5.59 -12.87 6.55
C LYS A 118 7.06 -12.59 6.90
N ASN A 119 7.86 -12.09 5.95
CA ASN A 119 9.20 -11.58 6.16
C ASN A 119 9.37 -10.28 5.37
N ASN A 120 8.66 -9.23 5.78
CA ASN A 120 8.72 -7.94 5.10
C ASN A 120 10.08 -7.27 5.30
N ARG A 121 10.52 -6.49 4.31
CA ARG A 121 11.69 -5.62 4.50
C ARG A 121 11.39 -4.66 5.65
N PRO A 122 12.30 -4.52 6.65
CA PRO A 122 12.08 -3.64 7.78
C PRO A 122 11.87 -2.19 7.37
N ILE A 123 10.96 -1.52 8.07
CA ILE A 123 10.69 -0.08 7.93
C ILE A 123 11.16 0.62 9.19
N PHE A 124 12.05 1.56 9.00
CA PHE A 124 12.62 2.41 10.05
C PHE A 124 11.98 3.79 10.04
N SER A 125 12.07 4.51 11.15
CA SER A 125 11.70 5.93 11.19
C SER A 125 12.79 6.77 11.83
N SER A 126 13.01 7.96 11.27
CA SER A 126 13.83 9.02 11.85
C SER A 126 13.01 10.29 11.96
N THR A 127 13.17 10.98 13.07
CA THR A 127 12.44 12.22 13.35
C THR A 127 13.37 13.43 13.23
N ASN A 128 12.78 14.60 12.97
CA ASN A 128 13.52 15.87 12.90
C ASN A 128 14.66 15.84 11.85
N VAL A 129 14.39 15.27 10.68
CA VAL A 129 15.35 15.16 9.58
C VAL A 129 15.31 16.43 8.75
N GLU A 130 16.45 17.06 8.55
CA GLU A 130 16.62 18.23 7.67
C GLU A 130 16.80 17.79 6.21
N ILE A 131 16.20 18.55 5.30
CA ILE A 131 16.46 18.39 3.87
C ILE A 131 17.57 19.37 3.49
N ILE A 132 18.66 18.87 2.92
CA ILE A 132 19.76 19.73 2.48
C ILE A 132 19.86 19.74 0.96
N GLY A 133 20.28 20.91 0.43
CA GLY A 133 20.32 21.14 -1.01
C GLY A 133 18.92 21.20 -1.64
N ASN A 134 18.86 20.98 -2.94
CA ASN A 134 17.61 21.01 -3.69
C ASN A 134 17.14 19.60 -4.00
N PRO A 135 15.94 19.19 -3.54
CA PRO A 135 15.30 17.98 -3.99
C PRO A 135 15.17 17.92 -5.51
N LYS A 136 15.24 16.74 -6.09
CA LYS A 136 15.16 16.52 -7.54
C LYS A 136 14.04 15.57 -7.89
N VAL A 137 13.31 15.89 -8.95
CA VAL A 137 12.37 14.96 -9.56
C VAL A 137 13.12 14.10 -10.56
N ILE A 138 13.07 12.80 -10.40
CA ILE A 138 13.76 11.80 -11.22
C ILE A 138 12.78 10.74 -11.76
N GLY A 139 13.31 9.81 -12.55
CA GLY A 139 12.54 8.74 -13.16
C GLY A 139 11.86 9.13 -14.47
N LYS A 140 11.58 8.12 -15.31
CA LYS A 140 10.98 8.32 -16.64
C LYS A 140 9.59 8.95 -16.57
N ASN A 141 8.81 8.61 -15.54
CA ASN A 141 7.45 9.13 -15.34
C ASN A 141 7.44 10.44 -14.52
N ARG A 142 8.61 10.91 -14.03
CA ARG A 142 8.73 12.09 -13.17
C ARG A 142 7.84 12.01 -11.90
N ASP A 143 7.70 10.85 -11.34
CA ASP A 143 6.89 10.54 -10.16
C ASP A 143 7.74 10.24 -8.91
N THR A 144 9.05 10.25 -9.06
CA THR A 144 10.02 9.90 -8.03
C THR A 144 10.80 11.13 -7.59
N ILE A 145 10.96 11.30 -6.29
CA ILE A 145 11.77 12.39 -5.69
C ILE A 145 13.05 11.84 -5.10
N LYS A 146 14.13 12.60 -5.21
CA LYS A 146 15.44 12.29 -4.65
C LYS A 146 15.95 13.52 -3.88
N PHE A 147 16.43 13.31 -2.66
CA PHE A 147 16.91 14.38 -1.80
C PHE A 147 17.99 13.88 -0.84
N LEU A 148 18.68 14.80 -0.20
CA LEU A 148 19.63 14.50 0.86
C LEU A 148 18.98 14.78 2.21
N ALA A 149 18.90 13.74 3.01
CA ALA A 149 18.38 13.75 4.38
C ALA A 149 19.56 13.91 5.35
N LYS A 150 19.49 14.88 6.26
CA LYS A 150 20.52 15.15 7.26
C LYS A 150 19.93 15.03 8.66
N GLN A 151 20.65 14.37 9.55
CA GLN A 151 20.34 14.29 10.99
C GLN A 151 21.65 14.15 11.77
N ASP A 152 21.86 15.00 12.77
CA ASP A 152 23.03 14.96 13.68
C ASP A 152 24.38 14.84 12.95
N GLY A 153 24.53 15.55 11.85
CA GLY A 153 25.76 15.57 11.04
C GLY A 153 25.85 14.42 9.99
N SER A 154 25.03 13.39 10.09
CA SER A 154 24.97 12.33 9.09
C SER A 154 24.09 12.76 7.92
N ILE A 155 24.54 12.44 6.68
CA ILE A 155 23.84 12.76 5.45
C ILE A 155 23.62 11.47 4.66
N ILE A 156 22.38 11.19 4.31
CA ILE A 156 21.97 10.01 3.55
C ILE A 156 21.15 10.46 2.33
N GLU A 157 21.39 9.82 1.21
CA GLU A 157 20.56 10.00 0.03
C GLU A 157 19.25 9.23 0.18
N ALA A 158 18.12 9.91 -0.05
CA ALA A 158 16.80 9.33 0.04
C ALA A 158 16.07 9.39 -1.31
N ILE A 159 15.31 8.35 -1.62
CA ILE A 159 14.50 8.23 -2.83
C ILE A 159 13.06 7.91 -2.43
N GLY A 160 12.12 8.74 -2.85
CA GLY A 160 10.68 8.54 -2.65
C GLY A 160 10.01 8.18 -3.97
N PHE A 161 9.74 6.89 -4.19
CA PHE A 161 9.07 6.40 -5.39
C PHE A 161 7.57 6.71 -5.36
N GLY A 162 7.05 7.31 -6.43
CA GLY A 162 5.63 7.67 -6.53
C GLY A 162 5.19 8.78 -5.56
N MET A 163 6.14 9.55 -5.00
CA MET A 163 5.90 10.56 -3.97
C MET A 163 5.98 12.00 -4.48
N ILE A 164 5.75 12.22 -5.77
CA ILE A 164 5.85 13.56 -6.39
C ILE A 164 4.97 14.60 -5.67
N GLU A 165 3.85 14.20 -5.12
CA GLU A 165 2.93 15.09 -4.39
C GLU A 165 3.59 15.76 -3.18
N LEU A 166 4.63 15.13 -2.60
CA LEU A 166 5.36 15.66 -1.44
C LEU A 166 6.51 16.61 -1.84
N PHE A 167 6.76 16.80 -3.13
CA PHE A 167 7.91 17.59 -3.60
C PHE A 167 7.90 19.04 -3.08
N GLU A 168 6.75 19.70 -3.13
CA GLU A 168 6.57 21.06 -2.63
C GLU A 168 6.76 21.17 -1.11
N ASP A 169 6.44 20.11 -0.36
CA ASP A 169 6.68 20.09 1.07
C ASP A 169 8.16 19.99 1.42
N LEU A 170 8.95 19.26 0.63
CA LEU A 170 10.39 19.18 0.80
C LEU A 170 11.11 20.51 0.53
N LEU A 171 10.54 21.36 -0.34
CA LEU A 171 11.10 22.68 -0.64
C LEU A 171 10.90 23.69 0.50
N LYS A 172 10.03 23.43 1.46
CA LYS A 172 9.75 24.32 2.60
C LYS A 172 10.90 24.41 3.60
N ASN A 173 11.95 23.61 3.46
CA ASN A 173 13.11 23.55 4.35
C ASN A 173 12.76 23.41 5.85
N LYS A 174 11.67 22.71 6.15
CA LYS A 174 11.30 22.38 7.53
C LYS A 174 11.75 20.95 7.82
N PRO A 175 12.22 20.68 9.05
CA PRO A 175 12.48 19.31 9.45
C PRO A 175 11.23 18.45 9.30
N ILE A 176 11.43 17.22 8.87
CA ILE A 176 10.38 16.23 8.63
C ILE A 176 10.68 14.93 9.40
N ASP A 177 9.65 14.17 9.66
CA ASP A 177 9.78 12.78 10.08
C ASP A 177 9.65 11.89 8.86
N ILE A 178 10.51 10.91 8.75
CA ILE A 178 10.55 9.98 7.62
C ILE A 178 10.37 8.54 8.07
N ALA A 179 9.63 7.78 7.27
CA ALA A 179 9.58 6.33 7.35
C ALA A 179 10.21 5.75 6.08
N TYR A 180 11.14 4.82 6.22
CA TYR A 180 11.96 4.34 5.10
C TYR A 180 12.42 2.90 5.28
N SER A 181 12.73 2.26 4.17
CA SER A 181 13.56 1.05 4.14
C SER A 181 14.96 1.40 3.66
N ILE A 182 15.96 0.63 4.10
CA ILE A 182 17.36 0.85 3.75
C ILE A 182 17.77 -0.14 2.66
N GLY A 183 18.55 0.33 1.67
CA GLY A 183 19.11 -0.50 0.61
C GLY A 183 20.31 0.18 -0.04
N GLU A 184 21.13 -0.59 -0.75
CA GLU A 184 22.17 -0.05 -1.62
C GLU A 184 21.56 0.50 -2.92
N ASN A 185 22.19 1.54 -3.46
CA ASN A 185 21.83 2.18 -4.74
C ASN A 185 22.91 1.90 -5.78
#